data_6380e11ac9e3fb8702ce189e5e05c672
#
_entry.id   6380e11ac9e3fb8702ce189e5e05c672
#
_cell.length_a   1.000
_cell.length_b   1.000
_cell.length_c   1.000
_cell.angle_alpha   90.00
_cell.angle_beta   90.00
_cell.angle_gamma   90.00
#
_symmetry.space_group_name_H-M   'P 1'
#
loop_
_entity.id
_entity.type
_entity.pdbx_description
1 polymer ?
#
loop_
_entity_poly.entity_id
_entity_poly.type
_entity_poly.pdbx_seq_one_letter_code
_entity_poly.pdbx_strand_id
1 'polypeptide(L)'
;MSSSPLHLEPAAIAFGTDGWRGVLGVDITIERLLPVAAAAAAELAHSAPPELESRTVVIGYDRRFLAPELAAAIAAAVRGVGLEPLLAQEPLPTPACSWVVVERRALGALVITASHNPPEWLGLKIKGHFGGSVEGDFTKRVERRLQAGGMTVPEPGETECFDGWAEYLQGLRGAMGTNALG
;
A
#
# COMPACT_ATOMS: atom_id res chain seq x y z
N MET A 1 -19.73 -9.15 -27.99
CA MET A 1 -18.92 -9.00 -26.79
C MET A 1 -18.79 -10.38 -26.17
N SER A 2 -17.65 -11.03 -26.30
CA SER A 2 -17.41 -12.33 -25.65
C SER A 2 -17.17 -12.04 -24.15
N SER A 3 -18.13 -12.36 -23.30
CA SER A 3 -17.91 -12.39 -21.87
C SER A 3 -16.99 -13.56 -21.56
N SER A 4 -15.73 -13.29 -21.22
CA SER A 4 -14.88 -14.32 -20.62
C SER A 4 -15.61 -14.86 -19.38
N PRO A 5 -15.66 -16.19 -19.20
CA PRO A 5 -16.28 -16.78 -18.01
C PRO A 5 -15.57 -16.21 -16.78
N LEU A 6 -16.34 -15.88 -15.73
CA LEU A 6 -15.78 -15.46 -14.45
C LEU A 6 -14.84 -16.55 -13.96
N HIS A 7 -13.57 -16.20 -13.78
CA HIS A 7 -12.61 -17.07 -13.13
C HIS A 7 -12.96 -17.10 -11.64
N LEU A 8 -13.37 -18.24 -11.12
CA LEU A 8 -13.90 -18.38 -9.76
C LEU A 8 -12.83 -18.87 -8.76
N GLU A 9 -11.73 -19.42 -9.27
CA GLU A 9 -10.64 -19.87 -8.42
C GLU A 9 -9.56 -18.78 -8.31
N PRO A 10 -9.19 -18.37 -7.09
CA PRO A 10 -8.17 -17.34 -6.91
C PRO A 10 -6.81 -17.84 -7.37
N ALA A 11 -6.10 -17.02 -8.14
CA ALA A 11 -4.70 -17.27 -8.47
C ALA A 11 -3.80 -17.26 -7.22
N ALA A 12 -2.64 -17.90 -7.30
CA ALA A 12 -1.63 -17.79 -6.24
C ALA A 12 -1.24 -16.33 -6.03
N ILE A 13 -0.95 -15.95 -4.77
CA ILE A 13 -0.44 -14.62 -4.47
C ILE A 13 0.99 -14.55 -5.00
N ALA A 14 1.18 -13.75 -6.04
CA ALA A 14 2.48 -13.52 -6.65
C ALA A 14 2.64 -12.04 -6.95
N PHE A 15 3.75 -11.45 -6.53
CA PHE A 15 4.06 -10.07 -6.81
C PHE A 15 4.69 -9.91 -8.18
N GLY A 16 4.13 -9.01 -8.99
CA GLY A 16 4.75 -8.52 -10.21
C GLY A 16 5.77 -7.42 -9.91
N THR A 17 6.23 -6.73 -10.96
CA THR A 17 7.22 -5.63 -10.88
C THR A 17 6.77 -4.45 -10.00
N ASP A 18 5.47 -4.24 -9.83
CA ASP A 18 4.92 -3.07 -9.13
C ASP A 18 3.67 -3.45 -8.32
N GLY A 19 3.78 -4.53 -7.54
CA GLY A 19 2.75 -4.98 -6.61
C GLY A 19 2.05 -6.28 -7.02
N TRP A 20 1.10 -6.69 -6.19
CA TRP A 20 0.18 -7.80 -6.43
C TRP A 20 -1.18 -7.25 -6.89
N ARG A 21 -1.72 -7.82 -7.96
CA ARG A 21 -3.00 -7.39 -8.56
C ARG A 21 -3.84 -8.60 -8.94
N GLY A 22 -5.16 -8.42 -8.93
CA GLY A 22 -6.09 -9.45 -9.32
C GLY A 22 -7.52 -8.92 -9.39
N VAL A 23 -8.45 -9.82 -9.70
CA VAL A 23 -9.87 -9.50 -9.77
C VAL A 23 -10.44 -9.36 -8.35
N LEU A 24 -11.11 -8.23 -8.09
CA LEU A 24 -11.76 -7.96 -6.80
C LEU A 24 -12.87 -8.99 -6.54
N GLY A 25 -12.89 -9.53 -5.33
CA GLY A 25 -13.84 -10.58 -4.93
C GLY A 25 -13.42 -12.00 -5.32
N VAL A 26 -12.35 -12.16 -6.11
CA VAL A 26 -11.76 -13.47 -6.45
C VAL A 26 -10.32 -13.53 -5.95
N ASP A 27 -9.43 -12.81 -6.60
CA ASP A 27 -8.00 -12.77 -6.22
C ASP A 27 -7.77 -11.86 -5.02
N ILE A 28 -8.40 -10.69 -5.02
CA ILE A 28 -8.35 -9.70 -3.95
C ILE A 28 -9.61 -9.81 -3.12
N THR A 29 -9.50 -10.51 -2.01
CA THR A 29 -10.50 -10.57 -0.93
C THR A 29 -9.88 -10.03 0.35
N ILE A 30 -10.70 -9.68 1.34
CA ILE A 30 -10.19 -9.17 2.61
C ILE A 30 -9.32 -10.21 3.33
N GLU A 31 -9.72 -11.49 3.29
CA GLU A 31 -9.00 -12.60 3.91
C GLU A 31 -7.61 -12.82 3.30
N ARG A 32 -7.43 -12.46 2.04
CA ARG A 32 -6.15 -12.57 1.34
C ARG A 32 -5.33 -11.29 1.45
N LEU A 33 -5.99 -10.14 1.41
CA LEU A 33 -5.32 -8.84 1.41
C LEU A 33 -4.68 -8.52 2.77
N LEU A 34 -5.36 -8.79 3.88
CA LEU A 34 -4.87 -8.42 5.20
C LEU A 34 -3.58 -9.16 5.60
N PRO A 35 -3.46 -10.49 5.42
CA PRO A 35 -2.18 -11.17 5.63
C PRO A 35 -1.05 -10.65 4.73
N VAL A 36 -1.37 -10.32 3.45
CA VAL A 36 -0.38 -9.72 2.54
C VAL A 36 0.09 -8.36 3.05
N ALA A 37 -0.84 -7.52 3.49
CA ALA A 37 -0.50 -6.20 4.03
C ALA A 37 0.33 -6.29 5.32
N ALA A 38 -0.03 -7.20 6.24
CA ALA A 38 0.73 -7.47 7.45
C ALA A 38 2.16 -7.96 7.14
N ALA A 39 2.30 -8.92 6.20
CA ALA A 39 3.60 -9.44 5.77
C ALA A 39 4.46 -8.35 5.14
N ALA A 40 3.86 -7.52 4.29
CA ALA A 40 4.54 -6.41 3.64
C ALA A 40 4.99 -5.35 4.66
N ALA A 41 4.14 -4.98 5.61
CA ALA A 41 4.47 -4.04 6.67
C ALA A 41 5.61 -4.55 7.57
N ALA A 42 5.55 -5.81 7.99
CA ALA A 42 6.63 -6.45 8.76
C ALA A 42 7.95 -6.48 7.97
N GLU A 43 7.89 -6.71 6.65
CA GLU A 43 9.08 -6.69 5.80
C GLU A 43 9.64 -5.28 5.59
N LEU A 44 8.78 -4.25 5.51
CA LEU A 44 9.22 -2.84 5.48
C LEU A 44 10.05 -2.51 6.72
N ALA A 45 9.55 -2.88 7.91
CA ALA A 45 10.29 -2.66 9.16
C ALA A 45 11.61 -3.46 9.21
N HIS A 46 11.60 -4.72 8.76
CA HIS A 46 12.78 -5.58 8.75
C HIS A 46 13.87 -5.08 7.79
N SER A 47 13.47 -4.52 6.66
CA SER A 47 14.37 -4.05 5.59
C SER A 47 14.74 -2.57 5.72
N ALA A 48 14.22 -1.88 6.73
CA ALA A 48 14.54 -0.48 6.97
C ALA A 48 16.02 -0.31 7.33
N PRO A 49 16.68 0.75 6.84
CA PRO A 49 18.06 1.04 7.24
C PRO A 49 18.12 1.36 8.76
N PRO A 50 19.19 0.95 9.45
CA PRO A 50 19.29 1.10 10.92
C PRO A 50 19.12 2.54 11.43
N GLU A 51 19.49 3.52 10.62
CA GLU A 51 19.35 4.95 10.92
C GLU A 51 17.94 5.51 10.76
N LEU A 52 17.02 4.71 10.22
CA LEU A 52 15.61 5.10 10.06
C LEU A 52 14.83 4.71 11.32
N GLU A 53 14.85 5.57 12.31
CA GLU A 53 14.04 5.42 13.52
C GLU A 53 12.57 5.78 13.24
N SER A 54 11.83 4.87 12.62
CA SER A 54 10.44 5.05 12.28
C SER A 54 9.64 3.77 12.53
N ARG A 55 8.35 3.94 12.81
CA ARG A 55 7.35 2.85 12.89
C ARG A 55 6.19 3.10 11.93
N THR A 56 6.22 4.22 11.21
CA THR A 56 5.13 4.69 10.38
C THR A 56 5.10 3.99 9.04
N VAL A 57 3.93 3.51 8.64
CA VAL A 57 3.65 3.00 7.30
C VAL A 57 2.52 3.84 6.69
N VAL A 58 2.80 4.49 5.58
CA VAL A 58 1.82 5.28 4.84
C VAL A 58 0.84 4.34 4.13
N ILE A 59 -0.46 4.63 4.22
CA ILE A 59 -1.50 3.88 3.53
C ILE A 59 -2.24 4.82 2.61
N GLY A 60 -2.17 4.54 1.31
CA GLY A 60 -2.87 5.29 0.27
C GLY A 60 -3.80 4.41 -0.54
N TYR A 61 -4.69 5.03 -1.29
CA TYR A 61 -5.64 4.32 -2.15
C TYR A 61 -6.09 5.20 -3.32
N ASP A 62 -6.55 4.59 -4.40
CA ASP A 62 -7.15 5.27 -5.53
C ASP A 62 -8.69 5.29 -5.44
N ARG A 63 -9.38 5.73 -6.51
CA ARG A 63 -10.84 5.85 -6.55
C ARG A 63 -11.55 4.56 -6.99
N ARG A 64 -10.92 3.40 -6.86
CA ARG A 64 -11.56 2.11 -7.17
C ARG A 64 -12.58 1.72 -6.11
N PHE A 65 -13.53 0.89 -6.53
CA PHE A 65 -14.54 0.33 -5.63
C PHE A 65 -13.90 -0.36 -4.42
N LEU A 66 -14.40 -0.12 -3.22
CA LEU A 66 -13.91 -0.59 -1.92
C LEU A 66 -12.46 -0.19 -1.56
N ALA A 67 -11.77 0.64 -2.35
CA ALA A 67 -10.40 1.00 -2.04
C ALA A 67 -10.25 1.74 -0.69
N PRO A 68 -11.14 2.68 -0.30
CA PRO A 68 -11.08 3.32 1.02
C PRO A 68 -11.28 2.34 2.18
N GLU A 69 -12.28 1.45 2.07
CA GLU A 69 -12.62 0.47 3.11
C GLU A 69 -11.49 -0.54 3.30
N LEU A 70 -10.90 -1.01 2.20
CA LEU A 70 -9.76 -1.91 2.24
C LEU A 70 -8.49 -1.22 2.77
N ALA A 71 -8.29 0.05 2.47
CA ALA A 71 -7.19 0.83 3.03
C ALA A 71 -7.33 0.99 4.56
N ALA A 72 -8.55 1.25 5.05
CA ALA A 72 -8.83 1.27 6.48
C ALA A 72 -8.61 -0.11 7.14
N ALA A 73 -8.99 -1.20 6.46
CA ALA A 73 -8.74 -2.56 6.96
C ALA A 73 -7.24 -2.89 7.01
N ILE A 74 -6.45 -2.44 6.01
CA ILE A 74 -4.99 -2.57 6.00
C ILE A 74 -4.35 -1.85 7.20
N ALA A 75 -4.92 -0.72 7.65
CA ALA A 75 -4.42 -0.02 8.83
C ALA A 75 -4.45 -0.92 10.09
N ALA A 76 -5.49 -1.76 10.24
CA ALA A 76 -5.53 -2.75 11.31
C ALA A 76 -4.41 -3.80 11.15
N ALA A 77 -4.16 -4.29 9.94
CA ALA A 77 -3.09 -5.25 9.68
C ALA A 77 -1.70 -4.68 10.00
N VAL A 78 -1.45 -3.40 9.68
CA VAL A 78 -0.21 -2.68 10.03
C VAL A 78 -0.05 -2.57 11.55
N ARG A 79 -1.11 -2.21 12.30
CA ARG A 79 -1.08 -2.22 13.78
C ARG A 79 -0.82 -3.60 14.34
N GLY A 80 -1.38 -4.65 13.73
CA GLY A 80 -1.21 -6.04 14.17
C GLY A 80 0.24 -6.51 14.20
N VAL A 81 1.10 -5.92 13.40
CA VAL A 81 2.55 -6.19 13.41
C VAL A 81 3.35 -5.15 14.23
N GLY A 82 2.66 -4.36 15.03
CA GLY A 82 3.26 -3.40 15.96
C GLY A 82 3.75 -2.11 15.29
N LEU A 83 3.24 -1.74 14.13
CA LEU A 83 3.60 -0.53 13.41
C LEU A 83 2.47 0.52 13.47
N GLU A 84 2.77 1.74 13.04
CA GLU A 84 1.89 2.90 13.12
C GLU A 84 1.35 3.21 11.71
N PRO A 85 0.08 2.90 11.42
CA PRO A 85 -0.52 3.24 10.14
C PRO A 85 -0.81 4.75 10.06
N LEU A 86 -0.44 5.36 8.94
CA LEU A 86 -0.78 6.73 8.57
C LEU A 86 -1.65 6.70 7.30
N LEU A 87 -2.96 6.89 7.47
CA LEU A 87 -3.96 6.68 6.42
C LEU A 87 -4.26 7.98 5.68
N ALA A 88 -4.26 7.95 4.35
CA ALA A 88 -4.70 9.06 3.53
C ALA A 88 -6.19 9.36 3.77
N GLN A 89 -6.56 10.63 3.99
CA GLN A 89 -7.95 11.06 4.16
C GLN A 89 -8.77 10.92 2.88
N GLU A 90 -8.12 11.11 1.73
CA GLU A 90 -8.74 11.05 0.42
C GLU A 90 -7.92 10.18 -0.56
N PRO A 91 -8.52 9.74 -1.68
CA PRO A 91 -7.80 9.04 -2.73
C PRO A 91 -6.61 9.85 -3.24
N LEU A 92 -5.44 9.20 -3.31
CA LEU A 92 -4.19 9.80 -3.72
C LEU A 92 -3.57 9.06 -4.92
N PRO A 93 -2.90 9.77 -5.82
CA PRO A 93 -2.04 9.15 -6.81
C PRO A 93 -0.81 8.53 -6.12
N THR A 94 -0.33 7.40 -6.65
CA THR A 94 0.85 6.70 -6.09
C THR A 94 2.06 7.62 -5.86
N PRO A 95 2.40 8.59 -6.74
CA PRO A 95 3.48 9.53 -6.48
C PRO A 95 3.31 10.40 -5.23
N ALA A 96 2.06 10.76 -4.87
CA ALA A 96 1.80 11.49 -3.63
C ALA A 96 2.12 10.63 -2.40
N CYS A 97 1.73 9.35 -2.41
CA CYS A 97 2.11 8.41 -1.35
C CYS A 97 3.63 8.27 -1.24
N SER A 98 4.33 8.17 -2.38
CA SER A 98 5.80 8.13 -2.43
C SER A 98 6.46 9.38 -1.85
N TRP A 99 5.90 10.54 -2.15
CA TRP A 99 6.35 11.82 -1.59
C TRP A 99 6.22 11.84 -0.06
N VAL A 100 5.04 11.49 0.45
CA VAL A 100 4.77 11.47 1.90
C VAL A 100 5.69 10.50 2.64
N VAL A 101 6.00 9.33 2.06
CA VAL A 101 6.98 8.39 2.64
C VAL A 101 8.32 9.07 2.91
N VAL A 102 8.84 9.79 1.93
CA VAL A 102 10.15 10.47 2.04
C VAL A 102 10.07 11.65 3.02
N GLU A 103 9.04 12.49 2.88
CA GLU A 103 8.85 13.70 3.71
C GLU A 103 8.66 13.36 5.18
N ARG A 104 7.87 12.33 5.48
CA ARG A 104 7.61 11.85 6.84
C ARG A 104 8.65 10.87 7.37
N ARG A 105 9.66 10.53 6.57
CA ARG A 105 10.66 9.50 6.89
C ARG A 105 10.00 8.19 7.34
N ALA A 106 8.93 7.80 6.63
CA ALA A 106 8.21 6.56 6.94
C ALA A 106 8.97 5.32 6.48
N LEU A 107 8.66 4.15 7.04
CA LEU A 107 9.22 2.86 6.62
C LEU A 107 8.92 2.54 5.16
N GLY A 108 7.79 3.05 4.66
CA GLY A 108 7.32 2.84 3.30
C GLY A 108 5.83 3.11 3.17
N ALA A 109 5.25 2.66 2.06
CA ALA A 109 3.80 2.76 1.86
C ALA A 109 3.18 1.47 1.32
N LEU A 110 1.93 1.24 1.71
CA LEU A 110 1.01 0.27 1.14
C LEU A 110 -0.08 1.04 0.37
N VAL A 111 -0.18 0.83 -0.94
CA VAL A 111 -1.10 1.61 -1.78
C VAL A 111 -2.09 0.68 -2.48
N ILE A 112 -3.37 0.86 -2.18
CA ILE A 112 -4.48 0.14 -2.81
C ILE A 112 -4.74 0.74 -4.19
N THR A 113 -4.38 0.00 -5.22
CA THR A 113 -4.57 0.40 -6.62
C THR A 113 -4.30 -0.76 -7.56
N ALA A 114 -4.96 -0.78 -8.70
CA ALA A 114 -4.59 -1.64 -9.83
C ALA A 114 -4.06 -0.83 -11.03
N SER A 115 -3.64 0.44 -10.82
CA SER A 115 -3.06 1.28 -11.86
C SER A 115 -4.00 1.46 -13.06
N HIS A 116 -3.61 0.97 -14.24
CA HIS A 116 -4.37 1.04 -15.50
C HIS A 116 -5.19 -0.22 -15.83
N ASN A 117 -5.24 -1.20 -14.93
CA ASN A 117 -6.09 -2.37 -15.12
C ASN A 117 -7.58 -1.99 -15.13
N PRO A 118 -8.47 -2.81 -15.73
CA PRO A 118 -9.92 -2.61 -15.73
C PRO A 118 -10.51 -2.39 -14.34
N PRO A 119 -11.73 -1.82 -14.24
CA PRO A 119 -12.32 -1.41 -12.95
C PRO A 119 -12.59 -2.57 -11.99
N GLU A 120 -12.77 -3.78 -12.48
CA GLU A 120 -12.95 -5.01 -11.69
C GLU A 120 -11.66 -5.50 -11.01
N TRP A 121 -10.52 -4.91 -11.34
CA TRP A 121 -9.23 -5.25 -10.74
C TRP A 121 -8.94 -4.36 -9.54
N LEU A 122 -8.23 -4.94 -8.57
CA LEU A 122 -7.63 -4.23 -7.46
C LEU A 122 -6.23 -4.80 -7.18
N GLY A 123 -5.49 -4.18 -6.28
CA GLY A 123 -4.17 -4.67 -5.89
C GLY A 123 -3.52 -3.87 -4.79
N LEU A 124 -2.35 -4.31 -4.40
CA LEU A 124 -1.51 -3.70 -3.38
C LEU A 124 -0.13 -3.42 -3.96
N LYS A 125 0.25 -2.15 -4.01
CA LYS A 125 1.62 -1.71 -4.28
C LYS A 125 2.37 -1.49 -2.98
N ILE A 126 3.68 -1.77 -2.98
CA ILE A 126 4.56 -1.54 -1.85
C ILE A 126 5.63 -0.52 -2.27
N LYS A 127 5.78 0.54 -1.49
CA LYS A 127 6.86 1.52 -1.64
C LYS A 127 7.82 1.40 -0.46
N GLY A 128 9.11 1.42 -0.75
CA GLY A 128 10.16 1.44 0.28
C GLY A 128 10.32 2.83 0.90
N HIS A 129 11.13 2.94 1.95
CA HIS A 129 11.43 4.18 2.66
C HIS A 129 11.98 5.30 1.76
N PHE A 130 12.54 4.96 0.63
CA PHE A 130 13.04 5.90 -0.39
C PHE A 130 11.94 6.39 -1.36
N GLY A 131 10.66 6.02 -1.14
CA GLY A 131 9.51 6.41 -1.97
C GLY A 131 9.36 5.64 -3.29
N GLY A 132 10.35 4.85 -3.69
CA GLY A 132 10.32 4.03 -4.91
C GLY A 132 9.64 2.68 -4.71
N SER A 133 9.39 1.94 -5.81
CA SER A 133 8.92 0.56 -5.74
C SER A 133 9.98 -0.34 -5.14
N VAL A 134 9.56 -1.31 -4.33
CA VAL A 134 10.46 -2.31 -3.76
C VAL A 134 10.95 -3.30 -4.82
N GLU A 135 12.12 -3.88 -4.60
CA GLU A 135 12.72 -4.84 -5.52
C GLU A 135 12.12 -6.25 -5.38
N GLY A 136 12.36 -7.11 -6.40
CA GLY A 136 11.82 -8.47 -6.43
C GLY A 136 12.24 -9.34 -5.24
N ASP A 137 13.42 -9.13 -4.68
CA ASP A 137 13.84 -9.89 -3.49
C ASP A 137 13.07 -9.50 -2.23
N PHE A 138 12.62 -8.24 -2.12
CA PHE A 138 11.72 -7.82 -1.07
C PHE A 138 10.38 -8.56 -1.16
N THR A 139 9.77 -8.58 -2.34
CA THR A 139 8.46 -9.25 -2.53
C THR A 139 8.55 -10.76 -2.30
N LYS A 140 9.64 -11.42 -2.68
CA LYS A 140 9.89 -12.83 -2.34
C LYS A 140 9.98 -13.06 -0.82
N ARG A 141 10.50 -12.11 -0.03
CA ARG A 141 10.50 -12.20 1.43
C ARG A 141 9.09 -12.03 1.99
N VAL A 142 8.27 -11.15 1.41
CA VAL A 142 6.84 -11.03 1.75
C VAL A 142 6.12 -12.36 1.50
N GLU A 143 6.30 -12.97 0.33
CA GLU A 143 5.69 -14.26 -0.02
C GLU A 143 6.12 -15.38 0.96
N ARG A 144 7.38 -15.43 1.36
CA ARG A 144 7.86 -16.38 2.38
C ARG A 144 7.22 -16.16 3.75
N ARG A 145 7.02 -14.91 4.17
CA ARG A 145 6.30 -14.58 5.42
C ARG A 145 4.85 -15.06 5.36
N LEU A 146 4.18 -14.92 4.23
CA LEU A 146 2.83 -15.43 4.03
C LEU A 146 2.76 -16.95 4.17
N GLN A 147 3.71 -17.68 3.58
CA GLN A 147 3.78 -19.13 3.68
C GLN A 147 4.05 -19.62 5.11
N ALA A 148 4.80 -18.86 5.91
CA ALA A 148 5.05 -19.18 7.32
C ALA A 148 3.81 -19.01 8.20
N GLY A 149 2.82 -18.22 7.78
CA GLY A 149 1.57 -18.00 8.50
C GLY A 149 1.72 -17.22 9.80
N GLY A 150 0.71 -17.30 10.66
CA GLY A 150 0.76 -16.75 12.03
C GLY A 150 0.50 -15.24 12.14
N MET A 151 0.04 -14.59 11.07
CA MET A 151 -0.29 -13.17 11.11
C MET A 151 -1.69 -12.96 11.68
N THR A 152 -1.76 -12.28 12.82
CA THR A 152 -3.03 -11.87 13.43
C THR A 152 -3.36 -10.45 12.99
N VAL A 153 -4.57 -10.25 12.50
CA VAL A 153 -5.08 -8.91 12.21
C VAL A 153 -6.02 -8.54 13.37
N PRO A 154 -5.70 -7.50 14.13
CA PRO A 154 -6.57 -7.04 15.21
C PRO A 154 -7.84 -6.38 14.65
N GLU A 155 -8.82 -6.19 15.50
CA GLU A 155 -10.01 -5.41 15.19
C GLU A 155 -9.63 -3.99 14.71
N PRO A 156 -10.44 -3.38 13.83
CA PRO A 156 -10.27 -1.99 13.45
C PRO A 156 -10.21 -1.07 14.68
N GLY A 157 -9.37 -0.04 14.61
CA GLY A 157 -9.20 0.95 15.69
C GLY A 157 -8.89 2.32 15.10
N GLU A 158 -8.77 3.31 15.97
CA GLU A 158 -8.41 4.66 15.54
C GLU A 158 -7.10 4.65 14.75
N THR A 159 -7.07 5.41 13.66
CA THR A 159 -5.93 5.53 12.76
C THR A 159 -5.64 7.00 12.51
N GLU A 160 -4.39 7.40 12.65
CA GLU A 160 -3.96 8.73 12.26
C GLU A 160 -4.17 8.93 10.75
N CYS A 161 -4.77 10.06 10.39
CA CYS A 161 -5.03 10.42 9.00
C CYS A 161 -4.22 11.65 8.59
N PHE A 162 -3.91 11.76 7.30
CA PHE A 162 -3.17 12.90 6.75
C PHE A 162 -3.80 13.42 5.45
N ASP A 163 -3.62 14.74 5.23
CA ASP A 163 -3.99 15.39 3.96
C ASP A 163 -2.83 15.27 2.96
N GLY A 164 -2.84 14.18 2.21
CA GLY A 164 -1.79 13.89 1.24
C GLY A 164 -1.78 14.83 0.02
N TRP A 165 -2.89 15.47 -0.30
CA TRP A 165 -2.94 16.46 -1.38
C TRP A 165 -2.22 17.73 -1.00
N ALA A 166 -2.46 18.25 0.21
CA ALA A 166 -1.77 19.45 0.70
C ALA A 166 -0.26 19.25 0.72
N GLU A 167 0.22 18.14 1.27
CA GLU A 167 1.65 17.81 1.34
C GLU A 167 2.27 17.65 -0.05
N TYR A 168 1.62 16.91 -0.95
CA TYR A 168 2.11 16.68 -2.30
C TYR A 168 2.18 17.96 -3.15
N LEU A 169 1.12 18.78 -3.10
CA LEU A 169 1.09 20.06 -3.82
C LEU A 169 2.13 21.04 -3.29
N GLN A 170 2.35 21.07 -1.98
CA GLN A 170 3.42 21.88 -1.39
C GLN A 170 4.80 21.42 -1.88
N GLY A 171 5.05 20.11 -1.93
CA GLY A 171 6.27 19.53 -2.46
C GLY A 171 6.51 19.86 -3.93
N LEU A 172 5.47 19.73 -4.75
CA LEU A 172 5.55 20.09 -6.18
C LEU A 172 5.88 21.57 -6.39
N ARG A 173 5.24 22.48 -5.63
CA ARG A 173 5.55 23.92 -5.69
C ARG A 173 7.01 24.20 -5.31
N GLY A 174 7.50 23.54 -4.27
CA GLY A 174 8.90 23.65 -3.87
C GLY A 174 9.88 23.17 -4.94
N ALA A 175 9.59 22.03 -5.57
CA ALA A 175 10.43 21.44 -6.62
C ALA A 175 10.45 22.25 -7.93
N MET A 176 9.33 22.91 -8.27
CA MET A 176 9.22 23.73 -9.50
C MET A 176 9.71 25.17 -9.33
N GLY A 177 10.03 25.60 -8.10
CA GLY A 177 10.29 26.99 -7.78
C GLY A 177 9.01 27.85 -7.82
N THR A 178 8.83 28.70 -6.83
CA THR A 178 7.62 29.50 -6.63
C THR A 178 7.30 30.49 -7.76
N ASN A 179 8.21 30.70 -8.71
CA ASN A 179 8.07 31.67 -9.81
C ASN A 179 7.45 31.09 -11.10
N ALA A 180 7.12 29.80 -11.14
CA ALA A 180 6.60 29.14 -12.35
C ALA A 180 5.05 29.14 -12.42
N LEU A 181 4.36 29.61 -11.40
CA LEU A 181 2.90 29.62 -11.31
C LEU A 181 2.35 30.99 -10.86
N GLY A 182 2.98 32.08 -11.32
CA GLY A 182 2.48 33.44 -11.21
C GLY A 182 1.33 33.75 -12.17
#